data_e1fd3cc2709ecba5da2787d1e077cdf2
#
_entry.id   e1fd3cc2709ecba5da2787d1e077cdf2
#
_cell.length_a   1.000
_cell.length_b   1.000
_cell.length_c   1.000
_cell.angle_alpha   90.00
_cell.angle_beta   90.00
_cell.angle_gamma   90.00
#
_symmetry.space_group_name_H-M   'P 1'
#
loop_
_entity.id
_entity.type
_entity.pdbx_description
1 polymer ?
#
loop_
_entity_poly.entity_id
_entity_poly.type
_entity_poly.pdbx_seq_one_letter_code
_entity_poly.pdbx_strand_id
1 'polypeptide(L)'
;MKNIKTLLILLMLTISFSSCKNEKSNSKNEDVAVYQCPMKCEGDKTYSESGSCPVCKMDLQPIEIEDSKILDDDGISEESIFNLTSNWNTEEGEVIQLKDLKGKTLVMVMIYTTCKAACPRLVADMRNIESKIPKENIENLLFVLVSIDPKVDTPTRLKEFAIENEMDGEQWTFLQGTESGVREFANVLAVKYKQISPMDFSHSNIISVFNTKGELIHQQEGLGVDNKETVEAILKLTK
;
A
#
# COMPACT_ATOMS: atom_id res chain seq x y z
N MET A 1 43.56 60.27 -15.59
CA MET A 1 42.49 59.40 -16.03
C MET A 1 42.95 58.18 -16.83
N LYS A 2 44.25 58.02 -17.13
CA LYS A 2 44.77 56.84 -17.89
C LYS A 2 45.08 55.60 -16.99
N ASN A 3 45.30 55.79 -15.69
CA ASN A 3 45.78 54.73 -14.79
C ASN A 3 44.67 53.88 -14.13
N ILE A 4 43.42 54.35 -14.17
CA ILE A 4 42.28 53.61 -13.58
C ILE A 4 41.80 52.51 -14.52
N LYS A 5 41.89 52.72 -15.85
CA LYS A 5 41.50 51.70 -16.83
C LYS A 5 42.45 50.49 -16.85
N THR A 6 43.72 50.71 -16.61
CA THR A 6 44.78 49.69 -16.57
C THR A 6 44.71 48.89 -15.29
N LEU A 7 44.29 49.51 -14.17
CA LEU A 7 44.07 48.78 -12.88
C LEU A 7 42.86 47.90 -12.90
N LEU A 8 41.76 48.29 -13.59
CA LEU A 8 40.55 47.49 -13.76
C LEU A 8 40.75 46.28 -14.68
N ILE A 9 41.64 46.37 -15.66
CA ILE A 9 41.98 45.26 -16.55
C ILE A 9 42.88 44.22 -15.83
N LEU A 10 43.77 44.68 -14.93
CA LEU A 10 44.58 43.76 -14.12
C LEU A 10 43.80 43.04 -13.02
N LEU A 11 42.70 43.66 -12.54
CA LEU A 11 41.85 43.03 -11.52
C LEU A 11 40.87 41.97 -12.08
N MET A 12 40.62 41.98 -13.40
CA MET A 12 39.79 40.98 -14.06
C MET A 12 40.53 39.71 -14.51
N LEU A 13 41.85 39.65 -14.39
CA LEU A 13 42.67 38.51 -14.82
C LEU A 13 43.02 37.52 -13.68
N THR A 14 42.58 37.80 -12.45
CA THR A 14 42.88 36.92 -11.28
C THR A 14 41.71 36.10 -10.74
N ILE A 15 40.55 36.07 -11.46
CA ILE A 15 39.38 35.30 -11.07
C ILE A 15 39.15 34.13 -12.06
N SER A 16 40.20 33.40 -12.33
CA SER A 16 40.08 32.16 -13.10
C SER A 16 40.97 31.14 -12.44
N PHE A 17 40.47 30.32 -11.61
CA PHE A 17 40.91 29.01 -11.18
C PHE A 17 40.47 28.73 -9.73
N SER A 18 39.14 28.68 -9.52
CA SER A 18 38.61 27.85 -8.46
C SER A 18 37.65 26.84 -9.11
N SER A 19 38.25 25.83 -9.70
CA SER A 19 37.56 24.61 -10.08
C SER A 19 37.17 23.86 -8.79
N CYS A 20 35.98 24.14 -8.27
CA CYS A 20 35.37 23.22 -7.32
C CYS A 20 35.09 21.92 -8.06
N LYS A 21 35.89 20.91 -7.81
CA LYS A 21 35.52 19.51 -8.04
C LYS A 21 34.27 19.24 -7.22
N ASN A 22 33.15 19.17 -7.91
CA ASN A 22 31.93 18.63 -7.40
C ASN A 22 32.14 17.11 -7.33
N GLU A 23 32.60 16.62 -6.19
CA GLU A 23 32.51 15.20 -5.89
C GLU A 23 31.03 14.89 -5.77
N LYS A 24 30.46 14.42 -6.89
CA LYS A 24 29.24 13.61 -6.83
C LYS A 24 29.61 12.40 -5.99
N SER A 25 29.14 12.38 -4.74
CA SER A 25 29.01 11.15 -3.98
C SER A 25 28.02 10.26 -4.75
N ASN A 26 28.58 9.48 -5.64
CA ASN A 26 27.90 8.36 -6.25
C ASN A 26 27.83 7.29 -5.14
N SER A 27 26.75 7.29 -4.35
CA SER A 27 26.42 6.12 -3.55
C SER A 27 26.03 5.04 -4.57
N LYS A 28 27.01 4.33 -5.05
CA LYS A 28 26.80 3.03 -5.65
C LYS A 28 26.24 2.17 -4.52
N ASN A 29 24.96 1.85 -4.58
CA ASN A 29 24.48 0.59 -4.03
C ASN A 29 25.35 -0.46 -4.75
N GLU A 30 26.30 -1.02 -4.05
CA GLU A 30 26.96 -2.24 -4.46
C GLU A 30 25.89 -3.34 -4.34
N ASP A 31 25.27 -3.67 -5.46
CA ASP A 31 24.51 -4.91 -5.59
C ASP A 31 25.46 -6.03 -5.19
N VAL A 32 25.26 -6.60 -4.01
CA VAL A 32 26.05 -7.73 -3.52
C VAL A 32 25.61 -8.93 -4.35
N ALA A 33 26.26 -9.11 -5.50
CA ALA A 33 26.04 -10.29 -6.33
C ALA A 33 26.45 -11.53 -5.53
N VAL A 34 25.51 -12.43 -5.31
CA VAL A 34 25.76 -13.72 -4.67
C VAL A 34 25.87 -14.78 -5.76
N TYR A 35 26.85 -15.65 -5.64
CA TYR A 35 27.16 -16.65 -6.64
C TYR A 35 26.92 -18.06 -6.12
N GLN A 36 26.52 -19.00 -6.98
CA GLN A 36 26.32 -20.41 -6.64
C GLN A 36 26.85 -21.30 -7.74
N CYS A 37 27.26 -22.54 -7.38
CA CYS A 37 27.62 -23.56 -8.32
C CYS A 37 26.37 -24.04 -9.10
N PRO A 38 26.35 -23.97 -10.46
CA PRO A 38 25.18 -24.41 -11.23
C PRO A 38 24.86 -25.91 -11.06
N MET A 39 25.85 -26.71 -10.68
CA MET A 39 25.67 -28.12 -10.35
C MET A 39 25.31 -28.39 -8.90
N LYS A 40 25.20 -27.34 -8.03
CA LYS A 40 24.91 -27.47 -6.60
C LYS A 40 25.74 -28.53 -5.87
N CYS A 41 27.02 -28.68 -6.22
CA CYS A 41 27.89 -29.71 -5.65
C CYS A 41 28.05 -29.64 -4.13
N GLU A 42 27.80 -28.47 -3.54
CA GLU A 42 27.83 -28.21 -2.07
C GLU A 42 26.43 -27.84 -1.55
N GLY A 43 25.36 -28.30 -2.21
CA GLY A 43 23.98 -27.97 -1.87
C GLY A 43 23.69 -26.51 -2.15
N ASP A 44 23.05 -25.83 -1.18
CA ASP A 44 22.64 -24.42 -1.29
C ASP A 44 23.72 -23.42 -0.86
N LYS A 45 24.98 -23.83 -0.79
CA LYS A 45 26.09 -22.95 -0.44
C LYS A 45 26.30 -21.87 -1.51
N THR A 46 26.43 -20.64 -1.05
CA THR A 46 26.65 -19.45 -1.85
C THR A 46 28.01 -18.81 -1.57
N TYR A 47 28.49 -17.98 -2.50
CA TYR A 47 29.75 -17.28 -2.45
C TYR A 47 29.52 -15.78 -2.69
N SER A 48 30.28 -14.93 -2.00
CA SER A 48 30.20 -13.48 -2.13
C SER A 48 30.98 -12.90 -3.30
N GLU A 49 31.80 -13.76 -3.99
CA GLU A 49 32.65 -13.36 -5.10
C GLU A 49 32.51 -14.36 -6.26
N SER A 50 32.72 -13.87 -7.49
CA SER A 50 32.80 -14.73 -8.66
C SER A 50 34.07 -15.62 -8.59
N GLY A 51 34.00 -16.84 -9.11
CA GLY A 51 35.12 -17.77 -9.06
C GLY A 51 34.71 -19.12 -9.59
N SER A 52 35.51 -20.14 -9.27
CA SER A 52 35.25 -21.53 -9.68
C SER A 52 34.87 -22.39 -8.48
N CYS A 53 33.86 -23.25 -8.66
CA CYS A 53 33.44 -24.21 -7.63
C CYS A 53 34.62 -25.11 -7.19
N PRO A 54 34.90 -25.24 -5.88
CA PRO A 54 36.02 -26.04 -5.39
C PRO A 54 35.86 -27.53 -5.71
N VAL A 55 34.64 -28.01 -5.92
CA VAL A 55 34.32 -29.43 -6.20
C VAL A 55 34.40 -29.74 -7.67
N CYS A 56 33.64 -29.07 -8.54
CA CYS A 56 33.57 -29.43 -9.99
C CYS A 56 34.38 -28.51 -10.90
N LYS A 57 35.01 -27.43 -10.37
CA LYS A 57 35.82 -26.46 -11.10
C LYS A 57 35.05 -25.62 -12.15
N MET A 58 33.72 -25.74 -12.22
CA MET A 58 32.88 -24.88 -13.06
C MET A 58 32.80 -23.49 -12.47
N ASP A 59 32.65 -22.49 -13.34
CA ASP A 59 32.47 -21.10 -12.90
C ASP A 59 31.16 -20.94 -12.12
N LEU A 60 31.26 -20.25 -11.00
CA LEU A 60 30.11 -19.88 -10.19
C LEU A 60 29.25 -18.90 -10.97
N GLN A 61 27.94 -19.12 -11.00
CA GLN A 61 26.98 -18.24 -11.66
C GLN A 61 26.37 -17.29 -10.66
N PRO A 62 26.15 -16.02 -11.03
CA PRO A 62 25.38 -15.12 -10.20
C PRO A 62 23.98 -15.70 -10.05
N ILE A 63 23.50 -15.79 -8.83
CA ILE A 63 22.11 -16.06 -8.56
C ILE A 63 21.41 -14.71 -8.40
N GLU A 64 20.37 -14.49 -9.21
CA GLU A 64 19.38 -13.47 -8.90
C GLU A 64 18.72 -13.97 -7.62
N ILE A 65 18.95 -13.27 -6.51
CA ILE A 65 18.20 -13.51 -5.29
C ILE A 65 16.79 -13.05 -5.67
N GLU A 66 15.90 -14.01 -5.98
CA GLU A 66 14.48 -13.71 -6.08
C GLU A 66 14.10 -12.98 -4.77
N ASP A 67 13.76 -11.73 -4.93
CA ASP A 67 13.48 -10.72 -3.95
C ASP A 67 13.35 -11.25 -2.50
N SER A 68 14.41 -11.03 -1.72
CA SER A 68 14.18 -10.75 -0.32
C SER A 68 13.30 -9.49 -0.30
N LYS A 69 11.99 -9.68 -0.07
CA LYS A 69 10.99 -8.65 0.14
C LYS A 69 11.67 -7.43 0.75
N ILE A 70 11.91 -6.38 -0.06
CA ILE A 70 12.54 -5.14 0.43
C ILE A 70 11.57 -4.61 1.47
N LEU A 71 11.95 -4.73 2.73
CA LEU A 71 11.24 -4.08 3.81
C LEU A 71 11.78 -2.66 3.86
N ASP A 72 10.92 -1.68 3.72
CA ASP A 72 11.25 -0.32 4.11
C ASP A 72 11.72 -0.33 5.57
N ASP A 73 12.45 0.71 5.98
CA ASP A 73 13.00 0.88 7.35
C ASP A 73 11.91 0.67 8.45
N ASP A 74 10.64 0.77 8.08
CA ASP A 74 9.44 0.52 8.89
C ASP A 74 8.95 -0.94 8.91
N GLY A 75 9.60 -1.86 8.20
CA GLY A 75 9.18 -3.26 8.08
C GLY A 75 7.91 -3.46 7.24
N ILE A 76 7.59 -2.50 6.35
CA ILE A 76 6.46 -2.54 5.41
C ILE A 76 6.97 -3.14 4.09
N SER A 77 6.28 -4.15 3.56
CA SER A 77 6.62 -4.74 2.26
C SER A 77 6.12 -3.88 1.10
N GLU A 78 6.73 -4.01 -0.08
CA GLU A 78 6.29 -3.29 -1.30
C GLU A 78 4.83 -3.58 -1.68
N GLU A 79 4.31 -4.76 -1.33
CA GLU A 79 2.93 -5.16 -1.59
C GLU A 79 1.90 -4.58 -0.60
N SER A 80 2.36 -3.80 0.39
CA SER A 80 1.48 -3.25 1.42
C SER A 80 0.69 -2.04 0.92
N ILE A 81 -0.62 -2.00 1.25
CA ILE A 81 -1.45 -0.81 1.05
C ILE A 81 -0.99 0.40 1.88
N PHE A 82 -0.14 0.19 2.88
CA PHE A 82 0.40 1.26 3.71
C PHE A 82 1.45 2.12 2.97
N ASN A 83 1.91 1.69 1.79
CA ASN A 83 2.74 2.48 0.89
C ASN A 83 1.94 3.57 0.14
N LEU A 84 0.60 3.50 0.16
CA LEU A 84 -0.25 4.53 -0.40
C LEU A 84 -0.22 5.79 0.47
N THR A 85 0.19 6.91 -0.11
CA THR A 85 0.41 8.17 0.62
C THR A 85 -0.79 9.12 0.60
N SER A 86 -1.89 8.71 -0.05
CA SER A 86 -3.12 9.49 -0.11
C SER A 86 -3.70 9.72 1.29
N ASN A 87 -4.20 10.94 1.54
CA ASN A 87 -4.93 11.27 2.75
C ASN A 87 -6.41 10.94 2.60
N TRP A 88 -7.02 10.53 3.70
CA TRP A 88 -8.41 10.14 3.82
C TRP A 88 -9.06 10.87 4.99
N ASN A 89 -10.30 11.36 4.79
CA ASN A 89 -11.12 11.86 5.87
C ASN A 89 -11.95 10.70 6.43
N THR A 90 -11.94 10.53 7.73
CA THR A 90 -12.86 9.58 8.40
C THR A 90 -14.26 10.18 8.53
N GLU A 91 -15.24 9.36 8.85
CA GLU A 91 -16.60 9.80 9.16
C GLU A 91 -16.68 10.71 10.40
N GLU A 92 -15.64 10.68 11.24
CA GLU A 92 -15.51 11.60 12.40
C GLU A 92 -14.84 12.92 12.01
N GLY A 93 -14.39 13.06 10.74
CA GLY A 93 -13.74 14.26 10.23
C GLY A 93 -12.25 14.33 10.52
N GLU A 94 -11.64 13.25 10.95
CA GLU A 94 -10.19 13.15 11.13
C GLU A 94 -9.51 12.89 9.77
N VAL A 95 -8.28 13.39 9.61
CA VAL A 95 -7.47 13.12 8.43
C VAL A 95 -6.42 12.07 8.75
N ILE A 96 -6.46 10.95 8.05
CA ILE A 96 -5.53 9.83 8.24
C ILE A 96 -4.88 9.41 6.92
N GLN A 97 -3.81 8.63 7.02
CA GLN A 97 -3.26 7.80 5.93
C GLN A 97 -3.52 6.33 6.24
N LEU A 98 -3.53 5.46 5.22
CA LEU A 98 -3.77 4.03 5.45
C LEU A 98 -2.74 3.41 6.40
N LYS A 99 -1.50 3.92 6.42
CA LYS A 99 -0.45 3.48 7.35
C LYS A 99 -0.80 3.71 8.83
N ASP A 100 -1.70 4.67 9.13
CA ASP A 100 -2.13 4.93 10.51
C ASP A 100 -3.03 3.81 11.06
N LEU A 101 -3.50 2.92 10.18
CA LEU A 101 -4.25 1.71 10.52
C LEU A 101 -3.33 0.48 10.76
N LYS A 102 -2.00 0.65 10.69
CA LYS A 102 -1.02 -0.41 10.92
C LYS A 102 -1.22 -1.07 12.29
N GLY A 103 -1.07 -2.38 12.32
CA GLY A 103 -1.26 -3.17 13.55
C GLY A 103 -2.66 -3.76 13.69
N LYS A 104 -3.62 -3.35 12.88
CA LYS A 104 -4.95 -3.96 12.79
C LYS A 104 -5.06 -4.89 11.59
N THR A 105 -5.81 -5.97 11.72
CA THR A 105 -6.33 -6.73 10.57
C THR A 105 -7.43 -5.92 9.93
N LEU A 106 -7.37 -5.66 8.61
CA LEU A 106 -8.35 -4.81 7.94
C LEU A 106 -9.27 -5.66 7.06
N VAL A 107 -10.57 -5.40 7.13
CA VAL A 107 -11.57 -5.93 6.19
C VAL A 107 -12.15 -4.76 5.43
N MET A 108 -11.79 -4.64 4.16
CA MET A 108 -12.05 -3.44 3.38
C MET A 108 -12.99 -3.69 2.21
N VAL A 109 -13.85 -2.72 1.94
CA VAL A 109 -14.77 -2.74 0.80
C VAL A 109 -14.98 -1.33 0.25
N MET A 110 -15.21 -1.23 -1.06
CA MET A 110 -15.55 0.06 -1.70
C MET A 110 -17.05 0.17 -1.90
N ILE A 111 -17.61 1.31 -1.52
CA ILE A 111 -19.06 1.61 -1.54
C ILE A 111 -19.33 3.01 -2.09
N TYR A 112 -20.62 3.34 -2.25
CA TYR A 112 -21.12 4.72 -2.31
C TYR A 112 -22.50 4.80 -1.67
N THR A 113 -22.77 5.87 -0.90
CA THR A 113 -23.95 5.93 -0.01
C THR A 113 -25.28 6.08 -0.74
N THR A 114 -25.26 6.56 -1.99
CA THR A 114 -26.47 6.72 -2.81
C THR A 114 -26.90 5.44 -3.54
N CYS A 115 -26.11 4.37 -3.46
CA CYS A 115 -26.43 3.09 -4.07
C CYS A 115 -27.66 2.44 -3.45
N LYS A 116 -28.67 2.15 -4.28
CA LYS A 116 -29.92 1.50 -3.82
C LYS A 116 -29.99 0.01 -4.17
N ALA A 117 -29.05 -0.52 -4.93
CA ALA A 117 -29.11 -1.88 -5.46
C ALA A 117 -28.09 -2.82 -4.78
N ALA A 118 -26.80 -2.61 -5.03
CA ALA A 118 -25.73 -3.52 -4.60
C ALA A 118 -25.24 -3.25 -3.17
N CYS A 119 -25.10 -1.97 -2.78
CA CYS A 119 -24.51 -1.60 -1.49
C CYS A 119 -25.31 -2.11 -0.28
N PRO A 120 -26.66 -2.11 -0.25
CA PRO A 120 -27.38 -2.71 0.88
C PRO A 120 -27.05 -4.19 1.09
N ARG A 121 -26.79 -4.93 0.01
CA ARG A 121 -26.39 -6.33 0.09
C ARG A 121 -24.94 -6.47 0.57
N LEU A 122 -24.04 -5.64 0.05
CA LEU A 122 -22.62 -5.63 0.43
C LEU A 122 -22.44 -5.25 1.91
N VAL A 123 -23.21 -4.26 2.38
CA VAL A 123 -23.29 -3.87 3.79
C VAL A 123 -23.78 -5.04 4.65
N ALA A 124 -24.84 -5.73 4.21
CA ALA A 124 -25.34 -6.91 4.91
C ALA A 124 -24.29 -8.05 4.97
N ASP A 125 -23.51 -8.23 3.89
CA ASP A 125 -22.43 -9.22 3.86
C ASP A 125 -21.31 -8.83 4.86
N MET A 126 -20.92 -7.56 4.96
CA MET A 126 -19.94 -7.07 5.93
C MET A 126 -20.40 -7.27 7.38
N ARG A 127 -21.65 -6.92 7.71
CA ARG A 127 -22.25 -7.15 9.03
C ARG A 127 -22.37 -8.64 9.35
N ASN A 128 -22.68 -9.48 8.35
CA ASN A 128 -22.74 -10.93 8.52
C ASN A 128 -21.37 -11.52 8.83
N ILE A 129 -20.28 -11.00 8.20
CA ILE A 129 -18.91 -11.37 8.53
C ILE A 129 -18.62 -10.99 9.98
N GLU A 130 -18.86 -9.72 10.37
CA GLU A 130 -18.65 -9.23 11.73
C GLU A 130 -19.34 -10.14 12.77
N SER A 131 -20.61 -10.49 12.56
CA SER A 131 -21.41 -11.29 13.49
C SER A 131 -20.85 -12.71 13.73
N LYS A 132 -19.97 -13.19 12.85
CA LYS A 132 -19.32 -14.50 12.95
C LYS A 132 -17.94 -14.43 13.62
N ILE A 133 -17.43 -13.22 13.90
CA ILE A 133 -16.14 -13.04 14.57
C ILE A 133 -16.38 -13.00 16.09
N PRO A 134 -15.69 -13.84 16.88
CA PRO A 134 -15.74 -13.77 18.33
C PRO A 134 -15.30 -12.42 18.86
N LYS A 135 -15.90 -11.97 19.96
CA LYS A 135 -15.63 -10.65 20.53
C LYS A 135 -14.16 -10.43 20.91
N GLU A 136 -13.48 -11.46 21.36
CA GLU A 136 -12.06 -11.45 21.70
C GLU A 136 -11.14 -11.20 20.49
N ASN A 137 -11.64 -11.42 19.27
CA ASN A 137 -10.88 -11.18 18.03
C ASN A 137 -11.15 -9.79 17.42
N ILE A 138 -12.20 -9.08 17.88
CA ILE A 138 -12.61 -7.79 17.32
C ILE A 138 -11.64 -6.67 17.67
N GLU A 139 -10.98 -6.70 18.84
CA GLU A 139 -10.05 -5.64 19.27
C GLU A 139 -8.92 -5.38 18.28
N ASN A 140 -8.49 -6.41 17.53
CA ASN A 140 -7.43 -6.33 16.52
C ASN A 140 -7.96 -6.27 15.09
N LEU A 141 -9.26 -6.03 14.90
CA LEU A 141 -9.95 -6.01 13.62
C LEU A 141 -10.55 -4.64 13.36
N LEU A 142 -10.48 -4.20 12.11
CA LEU A 142 -11.14 -2.98 11.65
C LEU A 142 -11.85 -3.25 10.32
N PHE A 143 -13.13 -2.92 10.26
CA PHE A 143 -13.93 -2.92 9.05
C PHE A 143 -13.87 -1.53 8.43
N VAL A 144 -13.38 -1.42 7.19
CA VAL A 144 -13.14 -0.14 6.53
C VAL A 144 -13.96 -0.05 5.25
N LEU A 145 -14.84 0.92 5.18
CA LEU A 145 -15.64 1.19 3.99
C LEU A 145 -15.10 2.44 3.29
N VAL A 146 -14.65 2.29 2.05
CA VAL A 146 -14.02 3.37 1.28
C VAL A 146 -14.99 3.86 0.21
N SER A 147 -15.32 5.15 0.23
CA SER A 147 -16.23 5.74 -0.76
C SER A 147 -15.58 5.84 -2.14
N ILE A 148 -16.34 5.46 -3.19
CA ILE A 148 -15.97 5.70 -4.60
C ILE A 148 -16.59 6.99 -5.15
N ASP A 149 -17.44 7.68 -4.38
CA ASP A 149 -18.07 8.96 -4.75
C ASP A 149 -17.72 10.08 -3.76
N PRO A 150 -16.44 10.50 -3.69
CA PRO A 150 -15.99 11.47 -2.68
C PRO A 150 -16.65 12.85 -2.79
N LYS A 151 -17.38 13.13 -3.87
CA LYS A 151 -18.11 14.40 -4.02
C LYS A 151 -19.40 14.40 -3.23
N VAL A 152 -20.05 13.26 -3.11
CA VAL A 152 -21.34 13.09 -2.43
C VAL A 152 -21.14 12.57 -1.02
N ASP A 153 -20.25 11.61 -0.86
CA ASP A 153 -19.99 10.92 0.41
C ASP A 153 -19.03 11.73 1.30
N THR A 154 -19.52 12.88 1.80
CA THR A 154 -18.78 13.67 2.78
C THR A 154 -18.65 12.90 4.11
N PRO A 155 -17.70 13.28 5.01
CA PRO A 155 -17.61 12.70 6.36
C PRO A 155 -18.97 12.64 7.08
N THR A 156 -19.72 13.74 7.06
CA THR A 156 -21.06 13.79 7.66
C THR A 156 -22.01 12.76 7.04
N ARG A 157 -22.02 12.64 5.70
CA ARG A 157 -22.87 11.64 5.01
C ARG A 157 -22.44 10.21 5.34
N LEU A 158 -21.15 9.96 5.43
CA LEU A 158 -20.61 8.64 5.82
C LEU A 158 -20.98 8.29 7.27
N LYS A 159 -20.95 9.28 8.19
CA LYS A 159 -21.41 9.08 9.57
C LYS A 159 -22.91 8.76 9.65
N GLU A 160 -23.75 9.50 8.91
CA GLU A 160 -25.17 9.19 8.81
C GLU A 160 -25.39 7.77 8.29
N PHE A 161 -24.67 7.38 7.23
CA PHE A 161 -24.75 6.04 6.63
C PHE A 161 -24.32 4.94 7.61
N ALA A 162 -23.27 5.18 8.40
CA ALA A 162 -22.82 4.26 9.45
C ALA A 162 -23.94 4.01 10.48
N ILE A 163 -24.56 5.09 10.98
CA ILE A 163 -25.68 5.00 11.94
C ILE A 163 -26.90 4.32 11.32
N GLU A 164 -27.30 4.71 10.09
CA GLU A 164 -28.43 4.13 9.36
C GLU A 164 -28.30 2.60 9.19
N ASN A 165 -27.06 2.11 9.13
CA ASN A 165 -26.74 0.69 8.89
C ASN A 165 -26.24 -0.04 10.14
N GLU A 166 -26.30 0.58 11.34
CA GLU A 166 -25.80 0.01 12.61
C GLU A 166 -24.33 -0.42 12.52
N MET A 167 -23.49 0.43 11.91
CA MET A 167 -22.05 0.25 11.72
C MET A 167 -21.25 1.43 12.30
N ASP A 168 -21.72 1.99 13.41
CA ASP A 168 -21.13 3.14 14.11
C ASP A 168 -20.33 2.74 15.36
N GLY A 169 -19.99 1.44 15.50
CA GLY A 169 -19.11 0.93 16.56
C GLY A 169 -17.61 1.19 16.26
N GLU A 170 -16.76 1.09 17.28
CA GLU A 170 -15.32 1.37 17.22
C GLU A 170 -14.56 0.51 16.19
N GLN A 171 -15.10 -0.66 15.84
CA GLN A 171 -14.53 -1.54 14.82
C GLN A 171 -14.88 -1.17 13.38
N TRP A 172 -15.61 -0.09 13.16
CA TRP A 172 -16.01 0.40 11.85
C TRP A 172 -15.38 1.76 11.57
N THR A 173 -14.92 1.96 10.34
CA THR A 173 -14.39 3.24 9.85
C THR A 173 -14.77 3.44 8.40
N PHE A 174 -15.18 4.65 8.06
CA PHE A 174 -15.57 5.04 6.72
C PHE A 174 -14.61 6.09 6.20
N LEU A 175 -14.14 5.91 4.97
CA LEU A 175 -13.11 6.77 4.40
C LEU A 175 -13.59 7.49 3.15
N GLN A 176 -13.43 8.82 3.14
CA GLN A 176 -13.56 9.67 1.97
C GLN A 176 -12.18 10.11 1.52
N GLY A 177 -11.80 9.82 0.28
CA GLY A 177 -10.54 10.27 -0.31
C GLY A 177 -10.73 11.41 -1.32
N THR A 178 -9.64 11.71 -2.04
CA THR A 178 -9.72 12.47 -3.29
C THR A 178 -10.04 11.52 -4.44
N GLU A 179 -10.52 12.03 -5.58
CA GLU A 179 -10.77 11.18 -6.78
C GLU A 179 -9.52 10.42 -7.24
N SER A 180 -8.33 11.04 -7.09
CA SER A 180 -7.05 10.38 -7.42
C SER A 180 -6.71 9.28 -6.42
N GLY A 181 -6.85 9.53 -5.12
CA GLY A 181 -6.61 8.54 -4.07
C GLY A 181 -7.56 7.34 -4.16
N VAL A 182 -8.85 7.59 -4.41
CA VAL A 182 -9.84 6.54 -4.65
C VAL A 182 -9.47 5.69 -5.85
N ARG A 183 -9.00 6.30 -6.94
CA ARG A 183 -8.59 5.57 -8.15
C ARG A 183 -7.33 4.73 -7.91
N GLU A 184 -6.36 5.29 -7.22
CA GLU A 184 -5.14 4.59 -6.83
C GLU A 184 -5.47 3.36 -5.97
N PHE A 185 -6.27 3.56 -4.92
CA PHE A 185 -6.70 2.48 -4.04
C PHE A 185 -7.51 1.39 -4.78
N ALA A 186 -8.45 1.79 -5.64
CA ALA A 186 -9.23 0.85 -6.44
C ALA A 186 -8.34 -0.01 -7.36
N ASN A 187 -7.28 0.59 -7.95
CA ASN A 187 -6.35 -0.14 -8.79
C ASN A 187 -5.57 -1.20 -7.99
N VAL A 188 -5.10 -0.86 -6.78
CA VAL A 188 -4.39 -1.80 -5.90
C VAL A 188 -5.29 -2.98 -5.52
N LEU A 189 -6.58 -2.75 -5.29
CA LEU A 189 -7.55 -3.79 -4.96
C LEU A 189 -8.11 -4.54 -6.17
N ALA A 190 -7.71 -4.18 -7.39
CA ALA A 190 -8.31 -4.65 -8.64
C ALA A 190 -9.83 -4.40 -8.73
N VAL A 191 -10.34 -3.41 -8.00
CA VAL A 191 -11.74 -2.97 -8.03
C VAL A 191 -11.95 -2.11 -9.26
N LYS A 192 -12.78 -2.58 -10.19
CA LYS A 192 -13.21 -1.80 -11.34
C LYS A 192 -14.42 -0.97 -10.95
N TYR A 193 -14.39 0.33 -11.21
CA TYR A 193 -15.56 1.18 -11.03
C TYR A 193 -15.67 2.20 -12.16
N LYS A 194 -16.90 2.56 -12.50
CA LYS A 194 -17.23 3.54 -13.54
C LYS A 194 -18.53 4.24 -13.18
N GLN A 195 -18.53 5.55 -13.20
CA GLN A 195 -19.78 6.31 -13.12
C GLN A 195 -20.61 6.08 -14.38
N ILE A 196 -21.85 5.62 -14.22
CA ILE A 196 -22.79 5.31 -15.31
C ILE A 196 -23.92 6.33 -15.43
N SER A 197 -24.18 7.09 -14.37
CA SER A 197 -25.07 8.25 -14.35
C SER A 197 -24.57 9.26 -13.30
N PRO A 198 -25.15 10.46 -13.20
CA PRO A 198 -24.73 11.43 -12.18
C PRO A 198 -24.77 10.93 -10.73
N MET A 199 -25.56 9.88 -10.46
CA MET A 199 -25.78 9.36 -9.11
C MET A 199 -25.48 7.86 -8.98
N ASP A 200 -25.07 7.19 -10.06
CA ASP A 200 -24.86 5.75 -10.06
C ASP A 200 -23.49 5.34 -10.58
N PHE A 201 -22.93 4.34 -9.96
CA PHE A 201 -21.69 3.70 -10.36
C PHE A 201 -21.93 2.21 -10.63
N SER A 202 -21.24 1.68 -11.64
CA SER A 202 -20.96 0.25 -11.75
C SER A 202 -19.62 -0.03 -11.12
N HIS A 203 -19.53 -0.94 -10.17
CA HIS A 203 -18.26 -1.34 -9.55
C HIS A 203 -18.24 -2.83 -9.20
N SER A 204 -17.02 -3.38 -9.09
CA SER A 204 -16.82 -4.73 -8.56
C SER A 204 -17.17 -4.76 -7.07
N ASN A 205 -17.90 -5.79 -6.65
CA ASN A 205 -18.23 -6.03 -5.25
C ASN A 205 -17.18 -6.97 -4.68
N ILE A 206 -16.10 -6.41 -4.11
CA ILE A 206 -14.97 -7.18 -3.59
C ILE A 206 -14.75 -6.79 -2.13
N ILE A 207 -14.76 -7.79 -1.25
CA ILE A 207 -14.34 -7.68 0.15
C ILE A 207 -12.90 -8.16 0.22
N SER A 208 -11.99 -7.34 0.74
CA SER A 208 -10.56 -7.62 0.83
C SER A 208 -10.12 -7.68 2.28
N VAL A 209 -9.34 -8.70 2.63
CA VAL A 209 -8.78 -8.90 3.99
C VAL A 209 -7.28 -8.68 3.94
N PHE A 210 -6.78 -7.80 4.80
CA PHE A 210 -5.36 -7.47 4.93
C PHE A 210 -4.86 -7.84 6.33
N ASN A 211 -3.61 -8.25 6.39
CA ASN A 211 -2.94 -8.48 7.67
C ASN A 211 -2.53 -7.15 8.34
N THR A 212 -1.93 -7.24 9.53
CA THR A 212 -1.48 -6.10 10.34
C THR A 212 -0.37 -5.26 9.69
N LYS A 213 0.21 -5.74 8.58
CA LYS A 213 1.22 -5.05 7.76
C LYS A 213 0.63 -4.44 6.49
N GLY A 214 -0.70 -4.54 6.28
CA GLY A 214 -1.37 -4.04 5.08
C GLY A 214 -1.17 -4.90 3.84
N GLU A 215 -0.76 -6.15 3.98
CA GLU A 215 -0.61 -7.09 2.88
C GLU A 215 -1.93 -7.82 2.64
N LEU A 216 -2.33 -7.95 1.37
CA LEU A 216 -3.55 -8.63 0.97
C LEU A 216 -3.44 -10.15 1.23
N ILE A 217 -4.39 -10.69 1.98
CA ILE A 217 -4.42 -12.11 2.36
C ILE A 217 -5.56 -12.85 1.65
N HIS A 218 -6.72 -12.19 1.49
CA HIS A 218 -7.89 -12.83 0.90
C HIS A 218 -8.78 -11.79 0.21
N GLN A 219 -9.43 -12.20 -0.87
CA GLN A 219 -10.50 -11.44 -1.52
C GLN A 219 -11.69 -12.34 -1.81
N GLN A 220 -12.88 -11.81 -1.57
CA GLN A 220 -14.16 -12.42 -1.93
C GLN A 220 -14.87 -11.50 -2.93
N GLU A 221 -15.22 -12.01 -4.11
CA GLU A 221 -15.98 -11.28 -5.12
C GLU A 221 -17.43 -11.76 -5.16
N GLY A 222 -18.36 -10.83 -5.36
CA GLY A 222 -19.78 -11.08 -5.50
C GLY A 222 -20.60 -10.61 -4.29
N LEU A 223 -21.92 -10.70 -4.42
CA LEU A 223 -22.90 -10.32 -3.39
C LEU A 223 -23.61 -11.54 -2.85
N GLY A 224 -23.77 -11.65 -1.52
CA GLY A 224 -24.43 -12.75 -0.85
C GLY A 224 -23.77 -14.11 -1.07
N VAL A 225 -22.46 -14.08 -1.33
CA VAL A 225 -21.64 -15.28 -1.44
C VAL A 225 -21.41 -15.85 -0.04
N ASP A 226 -21.17 -17.17 0.05
CA ASP A 226 -20.74 -17.77 1.32
C ASP A 226 -19.41 -17.16 1.77
N ASN A 227 -19.43 -16.49 2.91
CA ASN A 227 -18.27 -15.79 3.45
C ASN A 227 -17.42 -16.63 4.41
N LYS A 228 -17.57 -17.96 4.39
CA LYS A 228 -16.83 -18.87 5.27
C LYS A 228 -15.32 -18.70 5.13
N GLU A 229 -14.80 -18.67 3.90
CA GLU A 229 -13.36 -18.52 3.65
C GLU A 229 -12.83 -17.15 4.12
N THR A 230 -13.63 -16.10 3.93
CA THR A 230 -13.30 -14.74 4.43
C THR A 230 -13.22 -14.72 5.96
N VAL A 231 -14.20 -15.32 6.66
CA VAL A 231 -14.20 -15.45 8.12
C VAL A 231 -13.01 -16.29 8.60
N GLU A 232 -12.71 -17.41 7.94
CA GLU A 232 -11.54 -18.23 8.29
C GLU A 232 -10.22 -17.48 8.11
N ALA A 233 -10.09 -16.65 7.04
CA ALA A 233 -8.92 -15.82 6.82
C ALA A 233 -8.75 -14.78 7.96
N ILE A 234 -9.82 -14.10 8.35
CA ILE A 234 -9.83 -13.14 9.46
C ILE A 234 -9.42 -13.84 10.76
N LEU A 235 -10.02 -14.97 11.10
CA LEU A 235 -9.75 -15.70 12.33
C LEU A 235 -8.31 -16.24 12.42
N LYS A 236 -7.64 -16.48 11.30
CA LYS A 236 -6.21 -16.85 11.29
C LYS A 236 -5.31 -15.67 11.63
N LEU A 237 -5.72 -14.44 11.32
CA LEU A 237 -4.95 -13.21 11.50
C LEU A 237 -5.17 -12.57 12.89
N THR A 238 -6.28 -12.84 13.54
CA THR A 238 -6.69 -12.19 14.80
C THR A 238 -6.52 -13.09 16.04
N LYS A 239 -5.83 -14.23 15.88
CA LYS A 239 -5.53 -15.18 16.97
C LYS A 239 -4.42 -14.66 17.89
#